data_4e47d92bed781b417ee92547835e751f
#
_entry.id   4e47d92bed781b417ee92547835e751f
#
_cell.length_a   1.000
_cell.length_b   1.000
_cell.length_c   1.000
_cell.angle_alpha   90.00
_cell.angle_beta   90.00
_cell.angle_gamma   90.00
#
_symmetry.space_group_name_H-M   'P 1'
#
loop_
_entity.id
_entity.type
_entity.pdbx_description
1 polymer ?
#
loop_
_entity_poly.entity_id
_entity_poly.type
_entity_poly.pdbx_seq_one_letter_code
_entity_poly.pdbx_strand_id
1 'polypeptide(L)'
;MTEVEKYIAQFEPSIQEKLHALRATFYDVLPHTQESIRYKMPAFTVGKHHLYFAAYKKHIGFYPVYGLTEIEHEIAPFRAPKTKDSLHFKLDKPLPLELIRKIILSKSLQMQ
;
A
#
# COMPACT_ATOMS: atom_id res chain seq x y z
N MET A 1 14.93 -13.07 -8.05
CA MET A 1 13.69 -12.38 -7.65
C MET A 1 13.69 -12.13 -6.14
N THR A 2 13.26 -10.94 -5.73
CA THR A 2 13.07 -10.67 -4.31
C THR A 2 11.84 -11.42 -3.79
N GLU A 3 11.71 -11.51 -2.47
CA GLU A 3 10.53 -12.15 -1.87
C GLU A 3 9.23 -11.43 -2.25
N VAL A 4 9.28 -10.10 -2.39
CA VAL A 4 8.11 -9.32 -2.84
C VAL A 4 7.77 -9.65 -4.29
N GLU A 5 8.77 -9.76 -5.15
CA GLU A 5 8.54 -10.16 -6.54
C GLU A 5 7.94 -11.57 -6.63
N LYS A 6 8.39 -12.49 -5.80
CA LYS A 6 7.81 -13.83 -5.73
C LYS A 6 6.36 -13.80 -5.28
N TYR A 7 6.06 -12.95 -4.32
CA TYR A 7 4.68 -12.75 -3.88
C TYR A 7 3.79 -12.30 -5.04
N ILE A 8 4.26 -11.27 -5.75
CA ILE A 8 3.49 -10.69 -6.87
C ILE A 8 3.27 -11.74 -7.97
N ALA A 9 4.27 -12.56 -8.24
CA ALA A 9 4.22 -13.53 -9.33
C ALA A 9 3.13 -14.60 -9.17
N GLN A 10 2.56 -14.75 -7.96
CA GLN A 10 1.51 -15.73 -7.69
C GLN A 10 0.15 -15.35 -8.27
N PHE A 11 -0.02 -14.11 -8.68
CA PHE A 11 -1.33 -13.59 -9.08
C PHE A 11 -1.46 -13.52 -10.60
N GLU A 12 -2.68 -13.37 -11.08
CA GLU A 12 -2.91 -13.21 -12.51
C GLU A 12 -2.35 -11.88 -13.01
N PRO A 13 -2.07 -11.75 -14.31
CA PRO A 13 -1.36 -10.57 -14.84
C PRO A 13 -1.97 -9.22 -14.50
N SER A 14 -3.29 -9.10 -14.51
CA SER A 14 -3.95 -7.82 -14.19
C SER A 14 -3.73 -7.40 -12.75
N ILE A 15 -3.65 -8.36 -11.84
CA ILE A 15 -3.36 -8.09 -10.43
C ILE A 15 -1.88 -7.79 -10.26
N GLN A 16 -1.01 -8.56 -10.93
CA GLN A 16 0.42 -8.29 -10.89
C GLN A 16 0.74 -6.86 -11.30
N GLU A 17 0.07 -6.35 -12.34
CA GLU A 17 0.29 -4.99 -12.81
C GLU A 17 0.01 -3.97 -11.71
N LYS A 18 -1.11 -4.15 -10.98
CA LYS A 18 -1.45 -3.27 -9.86
C LYS A 18 -0.45 -3.37 -8.71
N LEU A 19 -0.02 -4.57 -8.38
CA LEU A 19 0.93 -4.78 -7.30
C LEU A 19 2.30 -4.20 -7.63
N HIS A 20 2.74 -4.33 -8.89
CA HIS A 20 3.98 -3.71 -9.33
C HIS A 20 3.89 -2.18 -9.30
N ALA A 21 2.73 -1.63 -9.64
CA ALA A 21 2.51 -0.18 -9.57
C ALA A 21 2.62 0.33 -8.13
N LEU A 22 2.06 -0.41 -7.17
CA LEU A 22 2.21 -0.07 -5.75
C LEU A 22 3.66 -0.12 -5.31
N ARG A 23 4.36 -1.19 -5.66
CA ARG A 23 5.78 -1.34 -5.33
C ARG A 23 6.59 -0.18 -5.90
N ALA A 24 6.39 0.14 -7.16
CA ALA A 24 7.08 1.25 -7.81
C ALA A 24 6.78 2.58 -7.13
N THR A 25 5.56 2.78 -6.66
CA THR A 25 5.17 4.00 -5.98
C THR A 25 5.91 4.18 -4.67
N PHE A 26 6.12 3.10 -3.91
CA PHE A 26 6.93 3.18 -2.70
C PHE A 26 8.35 3.64 -2.99
N TYR A 27 9.01 3.06 -3.99
CA TYR A 27 10.38 3.45 -4.33
C TYR A 27 10.46 4.85 -4.91
N ASP A 28 9.42 5.28 -5.62
CA ASP A 28 9.37 6.60 -6.19
C ASP A 28 9.29 7.69 -5.11
N VAL A 29 8.49 7.46 -4.08
CA VAL A 29 8.34 8.41 -2.96
C VAL A 29 9.48 8.28 -1.97
N LEU A 30 9.91 7.06 -1.68
CA LEU A 30 10.94 6.76 -0.69
C LEU A 30 12.03 5.89 -1.33
N PRO A 31 12.99 6.50 -2.05
CA PRO A 31 14.00 5.73 -2.80
C PRO A 31 14.83 4.77 -1.93
N HIS A 32 14.92 5.02 -0.64
CA HIS A 32 15.69 4.18 0.27
C HIS A 32 14.83 3.21 1.08
N THR A 33 13.54 3.09 0.76
CA THR A 33 12.69 2.13 1.44
C THR A 33 13.24 0.72 1.23
N GLN A 34 13.04 -0.13 2.22
CA GLN A 34 13.42 -1.53 2.12
C GLN A 34 12.17 -2.39 2.10
N GLU A 35 12.14 -3.32 1.18
CA GLU A 35 11.01 -4.23 1.06
C GLU A 35 11.32 -5.56 1.73
N SER A 36 10.28 -6.19 2.26
CA SER A 36 10.38 -7.50 2.89
C SER A 36 9.01 -8.16 2.87
N ILE A 37 8.95 -9.40 3.34
CA ILE A 37 7.67 -10.08 3.58
C ILE A 37 7.51 -10.19 5.09
N ARG A 38 6.40 -9.65 5.61
CA ARG A 38 6.03 -9.73 7.01
C ARG A 38 4.57 -10.11 7.09
N TYR A 39 4.23 -11.03 7.98
CA TYR A 39 2.85 -11.51 8.10
C TYR A 39 2.32 -12.02 6.76
N LYS A 40 3.22 -12.61 5.95
CA LYS A 40 2.92 -13.14 4.62
C LYS A 40 2.50 -12.06 3.59
N MET A 41 2.87 -10.81 3.84
CA MET A 41 2.52 -9.67 2.99
C MET A 41 3.74 -8.85 2.63
N PRO A 42 3.74 -8.21 1.45
CA PRO A 42 4.75 -7.20 1.16
C PRO A 42 4.71 -6.07 2.19
N ALA A 43 5.88 -5.73 2.69
CA ALA A 43 6.08 -4.68 3.69
C ALA A 43 7.17 -3.73 3.22
N PHE A 44 6.95 -2.44 3.39
CA PHE A 44 7.90 -1.40 2.98
C PHE A 44 8.20 -0.49 4.15
N THR A 45 9.48 -0.20 4.39
CA THR A 45 9.86 0.68 5.50
C THR A 45 9.40 2.11 5.22
N VAL A 46 8.77 2.72 6.23
CA VAL A 46 8.31 4.10 6.20
C VAL A 46 8.72 4.70 7.54
N GLY A 47 9.83 5.44 7.57
CA GLY A 47 10.41 5.89 8.82
C GLY A 47 10.82 4.70 9.70
N LYS A 48 10.31 4.65 10.91
CA LYS A 48 10.59 3.55 11.85
C LYS A 48 9.59 2.41 11.76
N HIS A 49 8.62 2.49 10.88
CA HIS A 49 7.53 1.54 10.78
C HIS A 49 7.43 0.97 9.37
N HIS A 50 6.34 0.28 9.09
CA HIS A 50 6.10 -0.33 7.79
C HIS A 50 4.70 -0.02 7.31
N LEU A 51 4.54 0.08 6.00
CA LEU A 51 3.23 -0.01 5.35
C LEU A 51 3.19 -1.32 4.57
N TYR A 52 2.02 -1.91 4.51
CA TYR A 52 1.79 -3.23 3.93
C TYR A 52 0.74 -3.15 2.85
N PHE A 53 0.85 -4.04 1.86
CA PHE A 53 -0.30 -4.30 1.01
C PHE A 53 -0.43 -5.80 0.79
N ALA A 54 -1.65 -6.22 0.46
CA ALA A 54 -1.90 -7.63 0.16
C ALA A 54 -3.07 -7.72 -0.82
N ALA A 55 -2.98 -8.66 -1.75
CA ALA A 55 -4.05 -8.88 -2.70
C ALA A 55 -5.00 -9.96 -2.18
N TYR A 56 -6.29 -9.67 -2.23
CA TYR A 56 -7.36 -10.57 -1.86
C TYR A 56 -8.25 -10.82 -3.08
N LYS A 57 -9.30 -11.58 -2.91
CA LYS A 57 -10.14 -12.02 -4.02
C LYS A 57 -10.71 -10.87 -4.85
N LYS A 58 -11.14 -9.78 -4.20
CA LYS A 58 -11.81 -8.66 -4.87
C LYS A 58 -11.17 -7.30 -4.63
N HIS A 59 -10.14 -7.25 -3.80
CA HIS A 59 -9.51 -5.97 -3.46
C HIS A 59 -8.05 -6.15 -3.07
N ILE A 60 -7.35 -5.02 -3.03
CA ILE A 60 -6.02 -4.94 -2.44
C ILE A 60 -6.19 -4.20 -1.11
N GLY A 61 -5.71 -4.80 -0.03
CA GLY A 61 -5.66 -4.14 1.27
C GLY A 61 -4.38 -3.33 1.39
N PHE A 62 -4.46 -2.18 2.05
CA PHE A 62 -3.34 -1.27 2.26
C PHE A 62 -3.44 -0.72 3.67
N TYR A 63 -2.42 -0.93 4.51
CA TYR A 63 -2.49 -0.59 5.93
C TYR A 63 -1.11 -0.60 6.60
N PRO A 64 -0.98 0.03 7.80
CA PRO A 64 -2.02 0.77 8.53
C PRO A 64 -2.04 2.25 8.11
N VAL A 65 -3.21 2.79 7.86
CA VAL A 65 -3.39 4.19 7.45
C VAL A 65 -4.32 4.88 8.42
N TYR A 66 -3.75 5.67 9.33
CA TYR A 66 -4.50 6.43 10.32
C TYR A 66 -3.70 7.67 10.70
N GLY A 67 -4.37 8.63 11.31
CA GLY A 67 -3.69 9.83 11.80
C GLY A 67 -3.30 10.83 10.73
N LEU A 68 -3.84 10.71 9.52
CA LEU A 68 -3.57 11.62 8.41
C LEU A 68 -4.77 12.53 8.22
N THR A 69 -5.05 13.36 9.23
CA THR A 69 -6.28 14.14 9.29
C THR A 69 -6.43 15.12 8.12
N GLU A 70 -5.32 15.68 7.63
CA GLU A 70 -5.37 16.65 6.54
C GLU A 70 -5.88 16.07 5.23
N ILE A 71 -5.69 14.78 5.01
CA ILE A 71 -6.14 14.12 3.79
C ILE A 71 -7.18 13.03 4.03
N GLU A 72 -7.74 12.98 5.24
CA GLU A 72 -8.75 11.97 5.57
C GLU A 72 -9.96 12.03 4.64
N HIS A 73 -10.35 13.22 4.20
CA HIS A 73 -11.47 13.36 3.25
C HIS A 73 -11.21 12.65 1.91
N GLU A 74 -9.94 12.56 1.51
CA GLU A 74 -9.57 11.82 0.29
C GLU A 74 -9.47 10.32 0.55
N ILE A 75 -9.10 9.94 1.77
CA ILE A 75 -8.91 8.54 2.18
C ILE A 75 -10.25 7.87 2.47
N ALA A 76 -11.20 8.62 3.03
CA ALA A 76 -12.45 8.06 3.54
C ALA A 76 -13.20 7.14 2.56
N PRO A 77 -13.28 7.46 1.25
CA PRO A 77 -13.98 6.57 0.32
C PRO A 77 -13.39 5.16 0.21
N PHE A 78 -12.14 4.99 0.63
CA PHE A 78 -11.44 3.70 0.53
C PHE A 78 -11.36 2.97 1.87
N ARG A 79 -11.88 3.56 2.95
CA ARG A 79 -11.84 2.91 4.26
C ARG A 79 -12.58 1.58 4.24
N ALA A 80 -11.93 0.55 4.78
CA ALA A 80 -12.56 -0.76 4.91
C ALA A 80 -13.62 -0.70 6.01
N PRO A 81 -14.75 -1.41 5.82
CA PRO A 81 -15.77 -1.46 6.87
C PRO A 81 -15.21 -2.02 8.17
N LYS A 82 -15.64 -1.44 9.29
CA LYS A 82 -15.31 -1.95 10.64
C LYS A 82 -13.84 -1.86 11.01
N THR A 83 -13.04 -1.09 10.26
CA THR A 83 -11.64 -0.85 10.62
C THR A 83 -11.36 0.64 10.62
N LYS A 84 -10.29 1.03 11.32
CA LYS A 84 -9.86 2.44 11.38
C LYS A 84 -8.54 2.66 10.65
N ASP A 85 -7.89 1.59 10.22
CA ASP A 85 -6.53 1.68 9.66
C ASP A 85 -6.35 1.00 8.32
N SER A 86 -7.39 0.32 7.80
CA SER A 86 -7.27 -0.41 6.55
C SER A 86 -7.98 0.29 5.41
N LEU A 87 -7.34 0.31 4.25
CA LEU A 87 -7.94 0.77 3.01
C LEU A 87 -8.15 -0.43 2.10
N HIS A 88 -9.24 -0.43 1.34
CA HIS A 88 -9.53 -1.43 0.32
C HIS A 88 -9.59 -0.75 -1.04
N PHE A 89 -8.76 -1.20 -1.96
CA PHE A 89 -8.80 -0.75 -3.35
C PHE A 89 -9.38 -1.88 -4.18
N LYS A 90 -10.57 -1.67 -4.74
CA LYS A 90 -11.26 -2.70 -5.51
C LYS A 90 -10.48 -3.04 -6.77
N LEU A 91 -10.38 -4.34 -7.08
CA LEU A 91 -9.63 -4.81 -8.25
C LEU A 91 -10.25 -4.37 -9.58
N ASP A 92 -11.55 -4.07 -9.60
CA ASP A 92 -12.24 -3.61 -10.80
C ASP A 92 -12.17 -2.09 -11.01
N LYS A 93 -11.38 -1.40 -10.19
CA LYS A 93 -11.17 0.06 -10.29
C LYS A 93 -9.68 0.36 -10.42
N PRO A 94 -9.33 1.49 -11.05
CA PRO A 94 -7.91 1.91 -11.07
C PRO A 94 -7.43 2.23 -9.66
N LEU A 95 -6.16 1.97 -9.40
CA LEU A 95 -5.55 2.38 -8.14
C LEU A 95 -5.44 3.90 -8.08
N PRO A 96 -5.80 4.53 -6.94
CA PRO A 96 -5.64 5.98 -6.79
C PRO A 96 -4.17 6.30 -6.44
N LEU A 97 -3.28 6.19 -7.43
CA LEU A 97 -1.84 6.29 -7.20
C LEU A 97 -1.42 7.64 -6.63
N GLU A 98 -2.06 8.73 -7.06
CA GLU A 98 -1.73 10.04 -6.51
C GLU A 98 -2.06 10.13 -5.02
N LEU A 99 -3.19 9.57 -4.60
CA LEU A 99 -3.54 9.51 -3.19
C LEU A 99 -2.56 8.62 -2.43
N ILE A 100 -2.19 7.48 -3.01
CA ILE A 100 -1.25 6.55 -2.39
C ILE A 100 0.09 7.23 -2.17
N ARG A 101 0.57 8.03 -3.14
CA ARG A 101 1.79 8.83 -2.98
C ARG A 101 1.68 9.78 -1.78
N LYS A 102 0.56 10.47 -1.66
CA LYS A 102 0.32 11.38 -0.53
C LYS A 102 0.35 10.64 0.79
N ILE A 103 -0.27 9.46 0.84
CA ILE A 103 -0.29 8.63 2.05
C ILE A 103 1.12 8.23 2.45
N ILE A 104 1.89 7.69 1.51
CA ILE A 104 3.26 7.24 1.80
C ILE A 104 4.12 8.40 2.30
N LEU A 105 4.06 9.54 1.61
CA LEU A 105 4.83 10.71 2.01
C LEU A 105 4.40 11.21 3.39
N SER A 106 3.10 11.35 3.61
CA SER A 106 2.57 11.84 4.88
C SER A 106 2.94 10.92 6.05
N LYS A 107 2.85 9.60 5.83
CA LYS A 107 3.25 8.63 6.85
C LYS A 107 4.75 8.72 7.14
N SER A 108 5.57 8.92 6.13
CA SER A 108 7.02 9.04 6.33
C SER A 108 7.36 10.28 7.17
N LEU A 109 6.67 11.38 6.95
CA LEU A 109 6.87 12.60 7.73
C LEU A 109 6.36 12.46 9.15
N GLN A 110 5.27 11.74 9.34
CA GLN A 110 4.67 11.50 10.66
C GLN A 110 5.53 10.55 11.51
N MET A 111 6.24 9.63 10.87
CA MET A 111 6.95 8.54 11.54
C MET A 111 8.45 8.77 11.67
N GLN A 112 8.88 10.00 11.53
CA GLN A 112 10.30 10.35 11.76
C GLN A 112 10.69 10.33 13.23
#